data_03adfb8a3c39588565572567f7b16095
#
_entry.id   03adfb8a3c39588565572567f7b16095
#
_cell.length_a   1.000
_cell.length_b   1.000
_cell.length_c   1.000
_cell.angle_alpha   90.00
_cell.angle_beta   90.00
_cell.angle_gamma   90.00
#
_symmetry.space_group_name_H-M   'P 1'
#
loop_
_entity.id
_entity.type
_entity.pdbx_description
1 polymer ?
#
loop_
_entity_poly.entity_id
_entity_poly.type
_entity_poly.pdbx_seq_one_letter_code
_entity_poly.pdbx_strand_id
1 'polypeptide(L)'
;MSGNAINVAVVGTGFVGRGLVHQLALTPGMRPSLLVSRRPESGIQALVDSGYERTDVVVSDDPAILTAAIDDLRPAVTSAPWIMASVDAIDVVVEATGDVEHGAVVALMALDAGKHLVSLNYETDATVGPLLAQFADQRGLVYTGSDGDQPGVMMRLIEYVEAIGLDVVAAVNCKGFLDVHATPNTIRSWAERQGTSLKMTTAFTDGTKMNVENCSVANAAGLISASRGMTGIETTLSKALDDFGAALTETGVVEYTLGGDFGSGVFVIGSGAHPDLAAPYLEYLKMGPGPWYLFFRPWHLVHFETPLSIAEAVLDGQPTIAPMGAPVAQVVTLAKRALSMGDVLGGIGTADHYGEIDRLQDSRDLLPVGLAEGALMTRFVEQDEPLTLDDIELNEDQPIVKLWRAQHEMFRGEQAHMDQSLLDGIIAEYSQGPVAR
;
A
#
# COMPACT_ATOMS: atom_id res chain seq x y z
N MET A 1 -9.60 6.08 -31.79
CA MET A 1 -8.49 6.28 -30.85
C MET A 1 -7.20 5.86 -31.55
N SER A 2 -6.43 6.82 -32.06
CA SER A 2 -5.08 6.56 -32.59
C SER A 2 -4.05 6.92 -31.49
N GLY A 3 -4.24 6.40 -30.30
CA GLY A 3 -3.30 6.58 -29.21
C GLY A 3 -2.42 5.34 -29.10
N ASN A 4 -1.14 5.53 -28.80
CA ASN A 4 -0.26 4.44 -28.40
C ASN A 4 -0.83 3.78 -27.14
N ALA A 5 -0.65 2.47 -27.01
CA ALA A 5 -0.99 1.80 -25.75
C ALA A 5 -0.09 2.31 -24.62
N ILE A 6 -0.61 2.35 -23.41
CA ILE A 6 0.16 2.65 -22.19
C ILE A 6 1.17 1.52 -21.96
N ASN A 7 2.44 1.87 -21.90
CA ASN A 7 3.54 0.94 -21.61
C ASN A 7 3.76 0.85 -20.11
N VAL A 8 3.47 -0.30 -19.54
CA VAL A 8 3.56 -0.54 -18.10
C VAL A 8 4.82 -1.33 -17.77
N ALA A 9 5.61 -0.83 -16.82
CA ALA A 9 6.64 -1.62 -16.16
C ALA A 9 6.06 -2.24 -14.88
N VAL A 10 6.21 -3.55 -14.70
CA VAL A 10 5.78 -4.25 -13.47
C VAL A 10 7.01 -4.71 -12.71
N VAL A 11 7.21 -4.17 -11.51
CA VAL A 11 8.30 -4.53 -10.60
C VAL A 11 7.79 -5.55 -9.59
N GLY A 12 8.30 -6.78 -9.68
CA GLY A 12 7.84 -7.90 -8.88
C GLY A 12 6.92 -8.85 -9.64
N THR A 13 7.35 -10.11 -9.79
CA THR A 13 6.60 -11.20 -10.46
C THR A 13 6.12 -12.26 -9.46
N GLY A 14 5.66 -11.80 -8.28
CA GLY A 14 4.99 -12.60 -7.27
C GLY A 14 3.56 -12.99 -7.68
N PHE A 15 2.75 -13.41 -6.71
CA PHE A 15 1.37 -13.82 -6.95
C PHE A 15 0.55 -12.70 -7.63
N VAL A 16 0.54 -11.51 -7.04
CA VAL A 16 -0.21 -10.35 -7.56
C VAL A 16 0.39 -9.84 -8.87
N GLY A 17 1.72 -9.67 -8.92
CA GLY A 17 2.39 -9.17 -10.14
C GLY A 17 2.15 -10.04 -11.36
N ARG A 18 2.15 -11.39 -11.23
CA ARG A 18 1.79 -12.29 -12.33
C ARG A 18 0.34 -12.15 -12.77
N GLY A 19 -0.58 -12.02 -11.80
CA GLY A 19 -1.98 -11.74 -12.10
C GLY A 19 -2.18 -10.43 -12.84
N LEU A 20 -1.43 -9.38 -12.45
CA LEU A 20 -1.45 -8.09 -13.13
C LEU A 20 -0.91 -8.17 -14.56
N VAL A 21 0.20 -8.88 -14.80
CA VAL A 21 0.72 -9.09 -16.16
C VAL A 21 -0.34 -9.71 -17.06
N HIS A 22 -1.03 -10.74 -16.57
CA HIS A 22 -2.15 -11.33 -17.30
C HIS A 22 -3.29 -10.35 -17.54
N GLN A 23 -3.69 -9.57 -16.53
CA GLN A 23 -4.76 -8.59 -16.66
C GLN A 23 -4.40 -7.48 -17.66
N LEU A 24 -3.17 -6.97 -17.63
CA LEU A 24 -2.68 -5.95 -18.58
C LEU A 24 -2.70 -6.46 -20.02
N ALA A 25 -2.34 -7.73 -20.25
CA ALA A 25 -2.40 -8.34 -21.58
C ALA A 25 -3.85 -8.42 -22.12
N LEU A 26 -4.84 -8.47 -21.25
CA LEU A 26 -6.27 -8.50 -21.60
C LEU A 26 -6.90 -7.10 -21.68
N THR A 27 -6.26 -6.06 -21.12
CA THR A 27 -6.83 -4.71 -21.04
C THR A 27 -6.53 -3.92 -22.32
N PRO A 28 -7.56 -3.55 -23.11
CA PRO A 28 -7.35 -2.77 -24.33
C PRO A 28 -6.66 -1.43 -24.04
N GLY A 29 -5.62 -1.11 -24.78
CA GLY A 29 -4.88 0.14 -24.62
C GLY A 29 -3.77 0.11 -23.56
N MET A 30 -3.47 -1.05 -22.98
CA MET A 30 -2.34 -1.25 -22.05
C MET A 30 -1.47 -2.42 -22.47
N ARG A 31 -0.21 -2.41 -22.05
CA ARG A 31 0.74 -3.52 -22.30
C ARG A 31 1.69 -3.69 -21.12
N PRO A 32 1.93 -4.92 -20.66
CA PRO A 32 3.04 -5.24 -19.76
C PRO A 32 4.35 -5.23 -20.54
N SER A 33 4.92 -4.03 -20.76
CA SER A 33 6.04 -3.82 -21.67
C SER A 33 7.39 -4.20 -21.07
N LEU A 34 7.56 -3.97 -19.75
CA LEU A 34 8.78 -4.32 -19.02
C LEU A 34 8.45 -5.05 -17.72
N LEU A 35 9.02 -6.22 -17.51
CA LEU A 35 8.96 -6.89 -16.23
C LEU A 35 10.32 -6.84 -15.52
N VAL A 36 10.31 -6.39 -14.28
CA VAL A 36 11.49 -6.38 -13.41
C VAL A 36 11.38 -7.53 -12.42
N SER A 37 12.27 -8.50 -12.51
CA SER A 37 12.23 -9.70 -11.69
C SER A 37 13.63 -10.20 -11.35
N ARG A 38 13.95 -10.35 -10.05
CA ARG A 38 15.21 -10.93 -9.58
C ARG A 38 15.54 -12.30 -10.22
N ARG A 39 14.52 -13.00 -10.68
CA ARG A 39 14.61 -14.24 -11.45
C ARG A 39 13.95 -14.01 -12.80
N PRO A 40 14.71 -13.66 -13.86
CA PRO A 40 14.16 -13.37 -15.19
C PRO A 40 13.20 -14.44 -15.69
N GLU A 41 13.48 -15.70 -15.41
CA GLU A 41 12.63 -16.83 -15.80
C GLU A 41 11.20 -16.70 -15.24
N SER A 42 11.02 -16.13 -14.03
CA SER A 42 9.68 -15.86 -13.48
C SER A 42 8.93 -14.79 -14.28
N GLY A 43 9.63 -13.77 -14.76
CA GLY A 43 9.06 -12.75 -15.64
C GLY A 43 8.69 -13.32 -17.01
N ILE A 44 9.58 -14.11 -17.62
CA ILE A 44 9.31 -14.79 -18.90
C ILE A 44 8.07 -15.67 -18.75
N GLN A 45 7.99 -16.48 -17.68
CA GLN A 45 6.86 -17.38 -17.49
C GLN A 45 5.54 -16.61 -17.29
N ALA A 46 5.56 -15.47 -16.58
CA ALA A 46 4.38 -14.62 -16.42
C ALA A 46 3.86 -14.09 -17.77
N LEU A 47 4.74 -13.71 -18.67
CA LEU A 47 4.39 -13.29 -20.03
C LEU A 47 3.84 -14.46 -20.86
N VAL A 48 4.50 -15.62 -20.82
CA VAL A 48 4.05 -16.83 -21.55
C VAL A 48 2.66 -17.26 -21.05
N ASP A 49 2.44 -17.30 -19.75
CA ASP A 49 1.13 -17.63 -19.15
C ASP A 49 0.04 -16.59 -19.55
N SER A 50 0.46 -15.40 -19.96
CA SER A 50 -0.41 -14.31 -20.42
C SER A 50 -0.60 -14.27 -21.93
N GLY A 51 -0.08 -15.25 -22.67
CA GLY A 51 -0.29 -15.44 -24.11
C GLY A 51 0.79 -14.88 -25.02
N TYR A 52 1.93 -14.44 -24.49
CA TYR A 52 3.08 -14.05 -25.31
C TYR A 52 3.91 -15.27 -25.72
N GLU A 53 4.44 -15.25 -26.94
CA GLU A 53 5.39 -16.29 -27.36
C GLU A 53 6.74 -16.06 -26.67
N ARG A 54 7.34 -17.12 -26.13
CA ARG A 54 8.63 -17.05 -25.43
C ARG A 54 9.75 -16.45 -26.30
N THR A 55 9.71 -16.67 -27.60
CA THR A 55 10.67 -16.15 -28.57
C THR A 55 10.58 -14.63 -28.78
N ASP A 56 9.46 -14.04 -28.42
CA ASP A 56 9.23 -12.61 -28.54
C ASP A 56 9.69 -11.84 -27.30
N VAL A 57 9.91 -12.54 -26.17
CA VAL A 57 10.38 -11.92 -24.94
C VAL A 57 11.86 -11.60 -25.01
N VAL A 58 12.20 -10.34 -24.83
CA VAL A 58 13.60 -9.86 -24.80
C VAL A 58 14.09 -9.83 -23.35
N VAL A 59 15.22 -10.47 -23.08
CA VAL A 59 15.85 -10.45 -21.75
C VAL A 59 17.16 -9.70 -21.85
N SER A 60 17.28 -8.60 -21.12
CA SER A 60 18.48 -7.76 -21.12
C SER A 60 18.55 -6.90 -19.86
N ASP A 61 19.77 -6.50 -19.50
CA ASP A 61 20.03 -5.43 -18.52
C ASP A 61 20.67 -4.20 -19.24
N ASP A 62 20.50 -4.08 -20.55
CA ASP A 62 20.88 -2.91 -21.35
C ASP A 62 19.63 -2.08 -21.69
N PRO A 63 19.52 -0.81 -21.22
CA PRO A 63 18.36 0.04 -21.48
C PRO A 63 18.05 0.25 -22.98
N ALA A 64 19.09 0.33 -23.83
CA ALA A 64 18.90 0.55 -25.25
C ALA A 64 18.25 -0.67 -25.94
N ILE A 65 18.64 -1.88 -25.53
CA ILE A 65 18.04 -3.12 -26.02
C ILE A 65 16.58 -3.24 -25.57
N LEU A 66 16.31 -2.88 -24.31
CA LEU A 66 14.95 -2.91 -23.75
C LEU A 66 14.05 -1.89 -24.43
N THR A 67 14.52 -0.65 -24.62
CA THR A 67 13.78 0.40 -25.34
C THR A 67 13.44 -0.05 -26.76
N ALA A 68 14.43 -0.55 -27.52
CA ALA A 68 14.20 -1.04 -28.88
C ALA A 68 13.18 -2.20 -28.93
N ALA A 69 13.21 -3.11 -27.95
CA ALA A 69 12.24 -4.19 -27.88
C ALA A 69 10.82 -3.66 -27.66
N ILE A 70 10.64 -2.69 -26.76
CA ILE A 70 9.33 -2.10 -26.43
C ILE A 70 8.79 -1.30 -27.62
N ASP A 71 9.64 -0.55 -28.32
CA ASP A 71 9.27 0.18 -29.55
C ASP A 71 8.83 -0.78 -30.66
N ASP A 72 9.45 -1.97 -30.74
CA ASP A 72 9.06 -3.07 -31.63
C ASP A 72 7.84 -3.88 -31.13
N LEU A 73 7.16 -3.39 -30.09
CA LEU A 73 5.99 -4.00 -29.44
C LEU A 73 6.29 -5.39 -28.80
N ARG A 74 7.53 -5.68 -28.48
CA ARG A 74 7.96 -6.90 -27.82
C ARG A 74 8.11 -6.69 -26.31
N PRO A 75 7.57 -7.59 -25.47
CA PRO A 75 7.74 -7.49 -24.03
C PRO A 75 9.19 -7.78 -23.62
N ALA A 76 9.63 -7.10 -22.58
CA ALA A 76 11.00 -7.20 -22.09
C ALA A 76 11.04 -7.64 -20.61
N VAL A 77 12.15 -8.28 -20.23
CA VAL A 77 12.41 -8.71 -18.85
C VAL A 77 13.82 -8.29 -18.46
N THR A 78 13.97 -7.72 -17.27
CA THR A 78 15.27 -7.39 -16.68
C THR A 78 15.37 -7.90 -15.23
N SER A 79 16.60 -8.16 -14.77
CA SER A 79 16.88 -8.44 -13.35
C SER A 79 17.26 -7.19 -12.56
N ALA A 80 17.49 -6.08 -13.23
CA ALA A 80 18.03 -4.83 -12.68
C ALA A 80 16.93 -3.77 -12.52
N PRO A 81 16.40 -3.54 -11.29
CA PRO A 81 15.27 -2.62 -11.07
C PRO A 81 15.58 -1.18 -11.47
N TRP A 82 16.81 -0.72 -11.32
CA TRP A 82 17.21 0.64 -11.69
C TRP A 82 17.12 0.93 -13.20
N ILE A 83 17.12 -0.11 -14.04
CA ILE A 83 17.08 0.07 -15.50
C ILE A 83 15.73 0.63 -15.96
N MET A 84 14.63 0.33 -15.26
CA MET A 84 13.32 0.87 -15.61
C MET A 84 13.29 2.41 -15.69
N ALA A 85 14.12 3.08 -14.88
CA ALA A 85 14.27 4.52 -14.91
C ALA A 85 14.88 5.03 -16.23
N SER A 86 15.74 4.23 -16.87
CA SER A 86 16.44 4.56 -18.11
C SER A 86 15.73 4.10 -19.39
N VAL A 87 14.54 3.51 -19.28
CA VAL A 87 13.75 3.06 -20.44
C VAL A 87 12.65 4.08 -20.73
N ASP A 88 12.92 5.00 -21.66
CA ASP A 88 12.05 6.13 -21.96
C ASP A 88 10.64 5.73 -22.42
N ALA A 89 10.52 4.56 -23.05
CA ALA A 89 9.25 4.06 -23.58
C ALA A 89 8.21 3.68 -22.50
N ILE A 90 8.57 3.66 -21.20
CA ILE A 90 7.67 3.34 -20.10
C ILE A 90 6.94 4.59 -19.62
N ASP A 91 5.62 4.51 -19.55
CA ASP A 91 4.74 5.58 -19.09
C ASP A 91 4.51 5.52 -17.57
N VAL A 92 4.37 4.31 -17.02
CA VAL A 92 4.04 4.06 -15.62
C VAL A 92 4.72 2.83 -15.07
N VAL A 93 5.13 2.90 -13.81
CA VAL A 93 5.70 1.77 -13.06
C VAL A 93 4.66 1.28 -12.05
N VAL A 94 4.44 -0.03 -12.01
CA VAL A 94 3.65 -0.67 -10.95
C VAL A 94 4.59 -1.42 -10.02
N GLU A 95 4.63 -1.01 -8.75
CA GLU A 95 5.42 -1.64 -7.70
C GLU A 95 4.59 -2.72 -7.00
N ALA A 96 5.04 -3.97 -7.06
CA ALA A 96 4.32 -5.15 -6.54
C ALA A 96 5.26 -6.13 -5.80
N THR A 97 6.30 -5.63 -5.13
CA THR A 97 7.29 -6.49 -4.45
C THR A 97 6.91 -6.85 -3.03
N GLY A 98 6.19 -5.95 -2.31
CA GLY A 98 5.86 -6.10 -0.90
C GLY A 98 7.06 -6.01 0.05
N ASP A 99 8.15 -5.39 -0.39
CA ASP A 99 9.34 -5.08 0.40
C ASP A 99 9.37 -3.57 0.63
N VAL A 100 9.42 -3.14 1.89
CA VAL A 100 9.25 -1.73 2.26
C VAL A 100 10.37 -0.84 1.70
N GLU A 101 11.61 -1.23 1.94
CA GLU A 101 12.78 -0.45 1.49
C GLU A 101 12.92 -0.48 -0.03
N HIS A 102 12.83 -1.67 -0.62
CA HIS A 102 12.93 -1.82 -2.07
C HIS A 102 11.81 -1.07 -2.79
N GLY A 103 10.57 -1.15 -2.29
CA GLY A 103 9.42 -0.42 -2.83
C GLY A 103 9.62 1.09 -2.78
N ALA A 104 10.14 1.62 -1.67
CA ALA A 104 10.43 3.06 -1.54
C ALA A 104 11.49 3.54 -2.54
N VAL A 105 12.56 2.77 -2.73
CA VAL A 105 13.62 3.10 -3.70
C VAL A 105 13.10 3.01 -5.14
N VAL A 106 12.33 1.96 -5.48
CA VAL A 106 11.71 1.82 -6.81
C VAL A 106 10.78 3.00 -7.10
N ALA A 107 9.96 3.40 -6.12
CA ALA A 107 9.07 4.54 -6.25
C ALA A 107 9.84 5.84 -6.51
N LEU A 108 10.86 6.11 -5.70
CA LEU A 108 11.69 7.30 -5.84
C LEU A 108 12.37 7.37 -7.21
N MET A 109 12.96 6.27 -7.67
CA MET A 109 13.63 6.19 -8.98
C MET A 109 12.67 6.34 -10.15
N ALA A 110 11.46 5.75 -10.08
CA ALA A 110 10.45 5.87 -11.11
C ALA A 110 9.98 7.33 -11.26
N LEU A 111 9.67 7.98 -10.13
CA LEU A 111 9.22 9.36 -10.09
C LEU A 111 10.32 10.33 -10.54
N ASP A 112 11.58 10.11 -10.14
CA ASP A 112 12.70 10.93 -10.60
C ASP A 112 12.93 10.82 -12.11
N ALA A 113 12.69 9.65 -12.67
CA ALA A 113 12.77 9.40 -14.12
C ALA A 113 11.54 9.90 -14.91
N GLY A 114 10.62 10.65 -14.29
CA GLY A 114 9.45 11.21 -14.96
C GLY A 114 8.34 10.20 -15.25
N LYS A 115 8.24 9.11 -14.50
CA LYS A 115 7.24 8.05 -14.68
C LYS A 115 6.22 8.11 -13.55
N HIS A 116 4.93 7.92 -13.88
CA HIS A 116 3.90 7.73 -12.85
C HIS A 116 4.18 6.44 -12.07
N LEU A 117 3.73 6.39 -10.81
CA LEU A 117 3.86 5.20 -9.97
C LEU A 117 2.51 4.75 -9.42
N VAL A 118 2.18 3.47 -9.61
CA VAL A 118 1.07 2.78 -8.95
C VAL A 118 1.67 1.75 -7.98
N SER A 119 1.38 1.89 -6.69
CA SER A 119 1.90 1.01 -5.65
C SER A 119 0.86 -0.02 -5.21
N LEU A 120 1.27 -1.28 -5.14
CA LEU A 120 0.56 -2.37 -4.46
C LEU A 120 1.19 -2.68 -3.09
N ASN A 121 2.12 -1.83 -2.66
CA ASN A 121 2.92 -1.97 -1.43
C ASN A 121 2.51 -0.89 -0.44
N TYR A 122 1.43 -1.14 0.24
CA TYR A 122 0.92 -0.20 1.25
C TYR A 122 1.81 -0.12 2.49
N GLU A 123 2.69 -1.11 2.70
CA GLU A 123 3.70 -1.08 3.75
C GLU A 123 4.71 0.08 3.51
N THR A 124 5.11 0.28 2.26
CA THR A 124 5.90 1.45 1.85
C THR A 124 5.12 2.74 2.02
N ASP A 125 3.85 2.76 1.57
CA ASP A 125 2.96 3.93 1.66
C ASP A 125 2.75 4.38 3.11
N ALA A 126 2.42 3.46 4.02
CA ALA A 126 2.24 3.76 5.43
C ALA A 126 3.53 4.24 6.13
N THR A 127 4.72 3.97 5.54
CA THR A 127 6.01 4.36 6.11
C THR A 127 6.51 5.69 5.57
N VAL A 128 6.52 5.86 4.24
CA VAL A 128 7.10 7.04 3.55
C VAL A 128 6.22 7.58 2.41
N GLY A 129 4.99 7.11 2.29
CA GLY A 129 4.05 7.54 1.26
C GLY A 129 3.85 9.05 1.18
N PRO A 130 3.67 9.79 2.30
CA PRO A 130 3.54 11.23 2.28
C PRO A 130 4.73 11.95 1.62
N LEU A 131 5.96 11.49 1.82
CA LEU A 131 7.13 12.03 1.14
C LEU A 131 7.10 11.71 -0.36
N LEU A 132 6.77 10.46 -0.74
CA LEU A 132 6.73 10.04 -2.14
C LEU A 132 5.62 10.76 -2.91
N ALA A 133 4.46 10.97 -2.31
CA ALA A 133 3.37 11.75 -2.91
C ALA A 133 3.79 13.20 -3.15
N GLN A 134 4.42 13.84 -2.17
CA GLN A 134 4.93 15.21 -2.31
C GLN A 134 6.04 15.30 -3.36
N PHE A 135 6.90 14.26 -3.48
CA PHE A 135 7.95 14.17 -4.49
C PHE A 135 7.37 14.05 -5.90
N ALA A 136 6.28 13.29 -6.07
CA ALA A 136 5.54 13.16 -7.31
C ALA A 136 4.87 14.48 -7.71
N ASP A 137 4.16 15.11 -6.77
CA ASP A 137 3.47 16.39 -6.99
C ASP A 137 4.41 17.49 -7.51
N GLN A 138 5.60 17.62 -6.93
CA GLN A 138 6.61 18.60 -7.37
C GLN A 138 7.09 18.37 -8.81
N ARG A 139 6.92 17.15 -9.33
CA ARG A 139 7.29 16.76 -10.69
C ARG A 139 6.12 16.72 -11.68
N GLY A 140 4.90 17.01 -11.20
CA GLY A 140 3.68 16.88 -12.00
C GLY A 140 3.35 15.43 -12.36
N LEU A 141 3.75 14.50 -11.50
CA LEU A 141 3.53 13.06 -11.65
C LEU A 141 2.52 12.56 -10.62
N VAL A 142 2.02 11.36 -10.85
CA VAL A 142 1.12 10.67 -9.93
C VAL A 142 1.88 9.58 -9.17
N TYR A 143 1.83 9.64 -7.84
CA TYR A 143 2.04 8.54 -6.92
C TYR A 143 0.68 8.11 -6.40
N THR A 144 0.35 6.83 -6.50
CA THR A 144 -0.94 6.32 -6.03
C THR A 144 -0.85 4.89 -5.55
N GLY A 145 -1.66 4.53 -4.55
CA GLY A 145 -2.04 3.14 -4.32
C GLY A 145 -2.97 2.63 -5.41
N SER A 146 -3.14 1.32 -5.49
CA SER A 146 -3.92 0.65 -6.52
C SER A 146 -5.40 0.56 -6.15
N ASP A 147 -6.28 0.78 -7.12
CA ASP A 147 -7.67 0.31 -7.06
C ASP A 147 -7.72 -1.22 -6.98
N GLY A 148 -8.82 -1.75 -6.45
CA GLY A 148 -9.00 -3.18 -6.25
C GLY A 148 -8.30 -3.76 -5.03
N ASP A 149 -7.35 -3.09 -4.40
CA ASP A 149 -6.93 -3.40 -3.05
C ASP A 149 -7.83 -2.67 -2.03
N GLN A 150 -7.90 -3.16 -0.81
CA GLN A 150 -8.86 -2.65 0.17
C GLN A 150 -8.79 -1.13 0.37
N PRO A 151 -7.60 -0.48 0.47
CA PRO A 151 -7.53 0.98 0.58
C PRO A 151 -8.09 1.72 -0.62
N GLY A 152 -7.77 1.30 -1.84
CA GLY A 152 -8.30 1.91 -3.06
C GLY A 152 -9.81 1.78 -3.15
N VAL A 153 -10.34 0.59 -2.83
CA VAL A 153 -11.80 0.34 -2.82
C VAL A 153 -12.50 1.16 -1.72
N MET A 154 -11.90 1.31 -0.54
CA MET A 154 -12.42 2.19 0.50
C MET A 154 -12.43 3.65 0.05
N MET A 155 -11.35 4.11 -0.61
CA MET A 155 -11.28 5.49 -1.11
C MET A 155 -12.39 5.77 -2.13
N ARG A 156 -12.68 4.83 -3.05
CA ARG A 156 -13.82 4.95 -3.98
C ARG A 156 -15.16 5.10 -3.27
N LEU A 157 -15.37 4.38 -2.17
CA LEU A 157 -16.60 4.53 -1.38
C LEU A 157 -16.63 5.85 -0.61
N ILE A 158 -15.49 6.30 -0.08
CA ILE A 158 -15.35 7.61 0.59
C ILE A 158 -15.71 8.72 -0.41
N GLU A 159 -15.06 8.76 -1.56
CA GLU A 159 -15.33 9.74 -2.62
C GLU A 159 -16.80 9.73 -3.05
N TYR A 160 -17.40 8.55 -3.18
CA TYR A 160 -18.81 8.42 -3.53
C TYR A 160 -19.73 9.00 -2.43
N VAL A 161 -19.45 8.70 -1.16
CA VAL A 161 -20.22 9.18 -0.01
C VAL A 161 -20.14 10.70 0.09
N GLU A 162 -18.94 11.27 -0.06
CA GLU A 162 -18.73 12.71 -0.06
C GLU A 162 -19.37 13.41 -1.27
N ALA A 163 -19.28 12.81 -2.46
CA ALA A 163 -19.85 13.36 -3.68
C ALA A 163 -21.39 13.48 -3.64
N ILE A 164 -22.06 12.62 -2.86
CA ILE A 164 -23.51 12.71 -2.63
C ILE A 164 -23.89 13.60 -1.43
N GLY A 165 -22.92 14.28 -0.82
CA GLY A 165 -23.13 15.25 0.26
C GLY A 165 -23.29 14.65 1.66
N LEU A 166 -22.68 13.46 1.88
CA LEU A 166 -22.61 12.85 3.21
C LEU A 166 -21.17 12.97 3.75
N ASP A 167 -21.06 13.18 5.06
CA ASP A 167 -19.78 13.11 5.76
C ASP A 167 -19.44 11.68 6.13
N VAL A 168 -18.16 11.31 6.05
CA VAL A 168 -17.70 9.97 6.46
C VAL A 168 -17.71 9.85 7.98
N VAL A 169 -18.45 8.87 8.48
CA VAL A 169 -18.49 8.49 9.91
C VAL A 169 -17.39 7.48 10.21
N ALA A 170 -17.32 6.42 9.41
CA ALA A 170 -16.29 5.39 9.51
C ALA A 170 -16.00 4.76 8.14
N ALA A 171 -14.73 4.49 7.87
CA ALA A 171 -14.26 3.66 6.76
C ALA A 171 -13.74 2.34 7.33
N VAL A 172 -14.32 1.21 6.89
CA VAL A 172 -14.21 -0.07 7.60
C VAL A 172 -13.68 -1.18 6.71
N ASN A 173 -12.59 -1.81 7.17
CA ASN A 173 -12.01 -3.00 6.57
C ASN A 173 -12.67 -4.26 7.17
N CYS A 174 -13.11 -5.20 6.31
CA CYS A 174 -13.78 -6.43 6.76
C CYS A 174 -12.78 -7.57 6.88
N LYS A 175 -12.67 -8.16 8.08
CA LYS A 175 -11.71 -9.21 8.42
C LYS A 175 -12.43 -10.48 8.87
N GLY A 176 -12.06 -11.63 8.31
CA GLY A 176 -12.66 -12.90 8.70
C GLY A 176 -12.02 -13.53 9.93
N PHE A 177 -10.72 -13.26 10.18
CA PHE A 177 -9.93 -13.86 11.26
C PHE A 177 -8.75 -12.96 11.63
N LEU A 178 -8.44 -12.91 12.91
CA LEU A 178 -7.29 -12.18 13.47
C LEU A 178 -6.64 -13.03 14.58
N ASP A 179 -5.32 -13.15 14.53
CA ASP A 179 -4.46 -13.69 15.59
C ASP A 179 -3.15 -12.88 15.60
N VAL A 180 -3.08 -11.88 16.48
CA VAL A 180 -1.93 -10.96 16.56
C VAL A 180 -0.61 -11.67 16.89
N HIS A 181 -0.66 -12.85 17.49
CA HIS A 181 0.51 -13.67 17.80
C HIS A 181 0.82 -14.74 16.72
N ALA A 182 0.14 -14.72 15.58
CA ALA A 182 0.45 -15.60 14.47
C ALA A 182 1.91 -15.47 14.03
N THR A 183 2.55 -16.61 13.79
CA THR A 183 3.95 -16.68 13.33
C THR A 183 4.04 -17.48 12.04
N PRO A 184 5.14 -17.37 11.27
CA PRO A 184 5.33 -18.21 10.08
C PRO A 184 5.19 -19.71 10.36
N ASN A 185 5.48 -20.16 11.58
CA ASN A 185 5.33 -21.56 11.94
C ASN A 185 3.88 -21.98 12.20
N THR A 186 3.09 -21.12 12.88
CA THR A 186 1.69 -21.44 13.23
C THR A 186 0.78 -21.44 12.00
N ILE A 187 1.08 -20.64 10.98
CA ILE A 187 0.23 -20.48 9.77
C ILE A 187 0.73 -21.26 8.55
N ARG A 188 1.84 -22.02 8.66
CA ARG A 188 2.49 -22.70 7.52
C ARG A 188 1.54 -23.52 6.66
N SER A 189 0.76 -24.39 7.29
CA SER A 189 -0.17 -25.29 6.59
C SER A 189 -1.27 -24.53 5.83
N TRP A 190 -1.61 -23.34 6.30
CA TRP A 190 -2.61 -22.49 5.64
C TRP A 190 -2.01 -21.75 4.44
N ALA A 191 -0.82 -21.18 4.61
CA ALA A 191 -0.09 -20.52 3.52
C ALA A 191 0.18 -21.49 2.35
N GLU A 192 0.59 -22.73 2.66
CA GLU A 192 0.82 -23.79 1.65
C GLU A 192 -0.45 -24.10 0.85
N ARG A 193 -1.61 -24.23 1.53
CA ARG A 193 -2.89 -24.49 0.84
C ARG A 193 -3.33 -23.36 -0.07
N GLN A 194 -2.99 -22.12 0.28
CA GLN A 194 -3.35 -20.94 -0.51
C GLN A 194 -2.32 -20.55 -1.57
N GLY A 195 -1.13 -21.16 -1.56
CA GLY A 195 -0.04 -20.82 -2.48
C GLY A 195 0.55 -19.43 -2.24
N THR A 196 0.42 -18.90 -1.02
CA THR A 196 0.94 -17.59 -0.60
C THR A 196 2.24 -17.70 0.18
N SER A 197 3.01 -16.62 0.27
CA SER A 197 4.23 -16.61 1.07
C SER A 197 3.92 -16.62 2.57
N LEU A 198 4.78 -17.28 3.38
CA LEU A 198 4.64 -17.30 4.83
C LEU A 198 4.64 -15.89 5.43
N LYS A 199 5.54 -15.01 4.95
CA LYS A 199 5.64 -13.61 5.40
C LYS A 199 4.31 -12.87 5.20
N MET A 200 3.76 -12.93 3.97
CA MET A 200 2.50 -12.29 3.63
C MET A 200 1.32 -12.85 4.43
N THR A 201 1.21 -14.19 4.50
CA THR A 201 0.12 -14.84 5.24
C THR A 201 0.18 -14.50 6.74
N THR A 202 1.38 -14.41 7.32
CA THR A 202 1.56 -13.98 8.72
C THR A 202 1.07 -12.54 8.89
N ALA A 203 1.47 -11.61 8.03
CA ALA A 203 1.07 -10.21 8.13
C ALA A 203 -0.44 -10.00 7.93
N PHE A 204 -1.08 -10.82 7.11
CA PHE A 204 -2.54 -10.86 7.01
C PHE A 204 -3.21 -11.37 8.29
N THR A 205 -2.63 -12.41 8.90
CA THR A 205 -3.23 -13.09 10.06
C THR A 205 -3.04 -12.29 11.34
N ASP A 206 -1.88 -11.64 11.52
CA ASP A 206 -1.56 -10.88 12.73
C ASP A 206 -2.14 -9.45 12.74
N GLY A 207 -2.83 -9.06 11.68
CA GLY A 207 -3.48 -7.76 11.57
C GLY A 207 -2.58 -6.63 11.08
N THR A 208 -1.26 -6.84 10.96
CA THR A 208 -0.33 -5.79 10.48
C THR A 208 -0.76 -5.24 9.13
N LYS A 209 -1.09 -6.11 8.17
CA LYS A 209 -1.52 -5.68 6.83
C LYS A 209 -2.78 -4.82 6.88
N MET A 210 -3.78 -5.19 7.67
CA MET A 210 -5.01 -4.42 7.84
C MET A 210 -4.74 -3.04 8.47
N ASN A 211 -3.87 -2.97 9.48
CA ASN A 211 -3.48 -1.71 10.10
C ASN A 211 -2.72 -0.79 9.11
N VAL A 212 -1.85 -1.36 8.28
CA VAL A 212 -1.16 -0.66 7.19
C VAL A 212 -2.15 -0.10 6.17
N GLU A 213 -3.10 -0.91 5.72
CA GLU A 213 -4.14 -0.52 4.77
C GLU A 213 -5.01 0.63 5.31
N ASN A 214 -5.45 0.54 6.57
CA ASN A 214 -6.21 1.60 7.21
C ASN A 214 -5.38 2.87 7.46
N CYS A 215 -4.07 2.75 7.69
CA CYS A 215 -3.16 3.89 7.79
C CYS A 215 -3.10 4.68 6.46
N SER A 216 -3.00 3.97 5.34
CA SER A 216 -3.01 4.61 4.02
C SER A 216 -4.34 5.35 3.76
N VAL A 217 -5.48 4.74 4.12
CA VAL A 217 -6.79 5.41 4.01
C VAL A 217 -6.86 6.63 4.94
N ALA A 218 -6.38 6.51 6.19
CA ALA A 218 -6.36 7.63 7.13
C ALA A 218 -5.54 8.81 6.59
N ASN A 219 -4.35 8.56 6.06
CA ASN A 219 -3.48 9.59 5.48
C ASN A 219 -4.02 10.17 4.17
N ALA A 220 -4.79 9.40 3.40
CA ALA A 220 -5.40 9.87 2.16
C ALA A 220 -6.70 10.65 2.36
N ALA A 221 -7.53 10.28 3.35
CA ALA A 221 -8.84 10.89 3.56
C ALA A 221 -8.89 11.83 4.79
N GLY A 222 -7.78 11.99 5.53
CA GLY A 222 -7.75 12.77 6.77
C GLY A 222 -8.54 12.14 7.92
N LEU A 223 -8.80 10.83 7.84
CA LEU A 223 -9.46 10.07 8.90
C LEU A 223 -8.48 9.72 10.02
N ILE A 224 -8.98 9.37 11.19
CA ILE A 224 -8.15 9.02 12.35
C ILE A 224 -8.46 7.62 12.86
N SER A 225 -7.54 7.02 13.62
CA SER A 225 -7.85 5.85 14.44
C SER A 225 -8.37 6.32 15.79
N ALA A 226 -9.54 5.81 16.23
CA ALA A 226 -10.12 6.20 17.53
C ALA A 226 -9.28 5.71 18.70
N SER A 227 -8.61 4.57 18.54
CA SER A 227 -7.67 3.97 19.48
C SER A 227 -6.52 3.30 18.72
N ARG A 228 -5.39 3.03 19.39
CA ARG A 228 -4.33 2.23 18.78
C ARG A 228 -4.88 0.87 18.38
N GLY A 229 -4.55 0.43 17.16
CA GLY A 229 -5.00 -0.84 16.60
C GLY A 229 -6.47 -0.87 16.19
N MET A 230 -7.20 0.25 16.38
CA MET A 230 -8.66 0.34 16.19
C MET A 230 -9.43 -0.48 17.26
N THR A 231 -10.75 -0.51 17.18
CA THR A 231 -11.58 -1.21 18.20
C THR A 231 -11.88 -2.65 17.81
N GLY A 232 -12.09 -2.90 16.51
CA GLY A 232 -12.41 -4.24 16.02
C GLY A 232 -13.85 -4.65 16.35
N ILE A 233 -14.82 -3.96 15.75
CA ILE A 233 -16.24 -4.14 16.08
C ILE A 233 -16.78 -5.43 15.44
N GLU A 234 -17.15 -6.42 16.26
CA GLU A 234 -17.81 -7.64 15.81
C GLU A 234 -19.27 -7.36 15.47
N THR A 235 -19.68 -7.59 14.21
CA THR A 235 -21.04 -7.33 13.76
C THR A 235 -21.39 -8.15 12.52
N THR A 236 -22.64 -7.99 12.05
CA THR A 236 -23.13 -8.50 10.76
C THR A 236 -23.62 -7.34 9.91
N LEU A 237 -23.75 -7.55 8.59
CA LEU A 237 -24.20 -6.50 7.67
C LEU A 237 -25.54 -5.87 8.10
N SER A 238 -26.45 -6.67 8.63
CA SER A 238 -27.77 -6.19 9.08
C SER A 238 -27.75 -5.42 10.40
N LYS A 239 -26.69 -5.50 11.19
CA LYS A 239 -26.53 -4.85 12.51
C LYS A 239 -25.46 -3.78 12.54
N ALA A 240 -24.68 -3.66 11.46
CA ALA A 240 -23.50 -2.81 11.44
C ALA A 240 -23.77 -1.37 11.89
N LEU A 241 -24.85 -0.75 11.44
CA LEU A 241 -25.18 0.62 11.83
C LEU A 241 -25.48 0.76 13.33
N ASP A 242 -26.18 -0.22 13.91
CA ASP A 242 -26.52 -0.21 15.35
C ASP A 242 -25.27 -0.45 16.21
N ASP A 243 -24.48 -1.48 15.84
CA ASP A 243 -23.29 -1.87 16.62
C ASP A 243 -22.18 -0.80 16.54
N PHE A 244 -21.95 -0.22 15.34
CA PHE A 244 -21.05 0.91 15.17
C PHE A 244 -21.57 2.16 15.91
N GLY A 245 -22.87 2.44 15.86
CA GLY A 245 -23.48 3.54 16.61
C GLY A 245 -23.34 3.42 18.12
N ALA A 246 -23.27 2.20 18.65
CA ALA A 246 -23.06 1.95 20.06
C ALA A 246 -21.58 1.98 20.48
N ALA A 247 -20.66 1.62 19.56
CA ALA A 247 -19.24 1.44 19.88
C ALA A 247 -18.39 2.69 19.60
N LEU A 248 -18.69 3.46 18.54
CA LEU A 248 -17.89 4.61 18.17
C LEU A 248 -18.06 5.77 19.13
N THR A 249 -16.95 6.32 19.60
CA THR A 249 -16.90 7.51 20.47
C THR A 249 -16.68 8.80 19.68
N GLU A 250 -16.23 8.70 18.44
CA GLU A 250 -15.98 9.80 17.50
C GLU A 250 -16.25 9.36 16.06
N THR A 251 -16.39 10.31 15.14
CA THR A 251 -16.64 10.09 13.71
C THR A 251 -15.45 10.56 12.89
N GLY A 252 -15.42 10.19 11.61
CA GLY A 252 -14.26 10.44 10.75
C GLY A 252 -13.12 9.48 11.06
N VAL A 253 -13.46 8.20 11.30
CA VAL A 253 -12.48 7.19 11.71
C VAL A 253 -12.27 6.10 10.66
N VAL A 254 -11.07 5.52 10.69
CA VAL A 254 -10.82 4.20 10.11
C VAL A 254 -11.05 3.13 11.17
N GLU A 255 -11.63 1.99 10.78
CA GLU A 255 -11.97 0.91 11.69
C GLU A 255 -11.94 -0.44 10.95
N TYR A 256 -12.04 -1.55 11.68
CA TYR A 256 -12.28 -2.86 11.09
C TYR A 256 -13.45 -3.58 11.77
N THR A 257 -14.03 -4.53 11.04
CA THR A 257 -14.97 -5.49 11.60
C THR A 257 -14.41 -6.90 11.53
N LEU A 258 -14.71 -7.72 12.53
CA LEU A 258 -14.22 -9.10 12.62
C LEU A 258 -15.37 -10.09 12.48
N GLY A 259 -15.21 -11.07 11.59
CA GLY A 259 -16.22 -12.10 11.35
C GLY A 259 -17.43 -11.59 10.55
N GLY A 260 -18.60 -12.11 10.86
CA GLY A 260 -19.85 -11.72 10.20
C GLY A 260 -19.98 -12.28 8.79
N ASP A 261 -20.81 -11.61 8.00
CA ASP A 261 -21.21 -11.99 6.64
C ASP A 261 -20.66 -11.04 5.53
N PHE A 262 -19.60 -10.29 5.86
CA PHE A 262 -19.01 -9.29 4.96
C PHE A 262 -18.04 -9.87 3.93
N GLY A 263 -17.56 -11.10 4.12
CA GLY A 263 -16.52 -11.67 3.29
C GLY A 263 -15.18 -10.92 3.46
N SER A 264 -14.54 -10.59 2.36
CA SER A 264 -13.31 -9.79 2.30
C SER A 264 -13.56 -8.37 1.80
N GLY A 265 -14.76 -7.83 2.01
CA GLY A 265 -15.16 -6.54 1.51
C GLY A 265 -14.70 -5.37 2.36
N VAL A 266 -15.20 -4.20 2.01
CA VAL A 266 -15.05 -2.95 2.77
C VAL A 266 -16.39 -2.22 2.80
N PHE A 267 -16.62 -1.38 3.80
CA PHE A 267 -17.77 -0.49 3.79
C PHE A 267 -17.43 0.88 4.36
N VAL A 268 -18.25 1.87 4.00
CA VAL A 268 -18.19 3.22 4.56
C VAL A 268 -19.54 3.53 5.18
N ILE A 269 -19.53 4.09 6.37
CA ILE A 269 -20.73 4.66 7.02
C ILE A 269 -20.70 6.16 6.75
N GLY A 270 -21.76 6.67 6.13
CA GLY A 270 -21.94 8.09 5.85
C GLY A 270 -23.08 8.69 6.66
N SER A 271 -22.99 9.99 6.99
CA SER A 271 -24.04 10.76 7.67
C SER A 271 -24.21 12.12 7.02
N GLY A 272 -25.43 12.58 6.83
CA GLY A 272 -25.67 13.89 6.24
C GLY A 272 -25.54 15.03 7.24
N ALA A 273 -24.97 16.17 6.82
CA ALA A 273 -24.91 17.40 7.60
C ALA A 273 -26.32 17.94 7.92
N HIS A 274 -27.33 17.61 7.11
CA HIS A 274 -28.74 17.97 7.30
C HIS A 274 -29.61 16.70 7.23
N PRO A 275 -29.55 15.83 8.26
CA PRO A 275 -30.22 14.54 8.23
C PRO A 275 -31.72 14.63 7.99
N ASP A 276 -32.39 15.63 8.54
CA ASP A 276 -33.84 15.83 8.36
C ASP A 276 -34.26 16.10 6.91
N LEU A 277 -33.37 16.66 6.10
CA LEU A 277 -33.62 16.94 4.68
C LEU A 277 -33.36 15.72 3.79
N ALA A 278 -32.32 14.95 4.08
CA ALA A 278 -31.90 13.80 3.30
C ALA A 278 -32.70 12.51 3.66
N ALA A 279 -33.02 12.33 4.96
CA ALA A 279 -33.61 11.12 5.48
C ALA A 279 -34.87 10.66 4.74
N PRO A 280 -35.90 11.51 4.45
CA PRO A 280 -37.11 11.05 3.77
C PRO A 280 -36.83 10.46 2.37
N TYR A 281 -35.84 11.00 1.66
CA TYR A 281 -35.46 10.52 0.33
C TYR A 281 -34.64 9.23 0.41
N LEU A 282 -33.67 9.16 1.31
CA LEU A 282 -32.84 7.97 1.51
C LEU A 282 -33.65 6.80 2.07
N GLU A 283 -34.62 7.05 2.96
CA GLU A 283 -35.56 6.04 3.43
C GLU A 283 -36.46 5.51 2.29
N TYR A 284 -36.98 6.42 1.46
CA TYR A 284 -37.76 6.05 0.28
C TYR A 284 -36.93 5.17 -0.68
N LEU A 285 -35.64 5.48 -0.84
CA LEU A 285 -34.67 4.71 -1.66
C LEU A 285 -34.12 3.46 -0.96
N LYS A 286 -34.67 3.09 0.21
CA LYS A 286 -34.34 1.86 0.96
C LYS A 286 -32.94 1.86 1.62
N MET A 287 -32.38 3.01 1.86
CA MET A 287 -31.11 3.15 2.60
C MET A 287 -31.31 3.07 4.13
N GLY A 288 -32.55 3.03 4.62
CA GLY A 288 -32.89 3.03 6.04
C GLY A 288 -33.33 4.41 6.54
N PRO A 289 -33.74 4.52 7.83
CA PRO A 289 -34.29 5.74 8.42
C PRO A 289 -33.20 6.79 8.73
N GLY A 290 -31.92 6.44 8.65
CA GLY A 290 -30.82 7.32 9.06
C GLY A 290 -30.70 7.45 10.60
N PRO A 291 -29.84 8.34 11.12
CA PRO A 291 -29.03 9.32 10.37
C PRO A 291 -27.79 8.76 9.69
N TRP A 292 -27.43 7.50 9.92
CA TRP A 292 -26.27 6.84 9.35
C TRP A 292 -26.71 5.89 8.24
N TYR A 293 -25.89 5.81 7.18
CA TYR A 293 -26.15 5.01 5.97
C TYR A 293 -24.90 4.21 5.62
N LEU A 294 -25.10 2.92 5.29
CA LEU A 294 -24.00 1.99 5.01
C LEU A 294 -23.85 1.79 3.49
N PHE A 295 -22.61 1.97 3.02
CA PHE A 295 -22.20 1.75 1.63
C PHE A 295 -21.20 0.60 1.61
N PHE A 296 -21.60 -0.55 1.07
CA PHE A 296 -20.84 -1.79 1.17
C PHE A 296 -20.42 -2.31 -0.19
N ARG A 297 -19.17 -2.72 -0.29
CA ARG A 297 -18.62 -3.47 -1.42
C ARG A 297 -18.07 -4.80 -0.90
N PRO A 298 -18.71 -5.96 -1.26
CA PRO A 298 -18.41 -7.27 -0.69
C PRO A 298 -17.14 -7.94 -1.23
N TRP A 299 -16.42 -7.31 -2.14
CA TRP A 299 -15.17 -7.82 -2.75
C TRP A 299 -14.17 -6.70 -2.99
N HIS A 300 -12.91 -7.10 -3.10
CA HIS A 300 -11.80 -6.32 -3.63
C HIS A 300 -11.00 -7.21 -4.58
N LEU A 301 -10.63 -6.70 -5.77
CA LEU A 301 -10.08 -7.50 -6.86
C LEU A 301 -8.73 -6.95 -7.32
N VAL A 302 -7.75 -6.93 -6.41
CA VAL A 302 -6.42 -6.29 -6.48
C VAL A 302 -5.91 -6.08 -7.91
N HIS A 303 -5.35 -7.10 -8.54
CA HIS A 303 -4.72 -6.97 -9.86
C HIS A 303 -5.70 -6.84 -11.02
N PHE A 304 -6.97 -7.19 -10.83
CA PHE A 304 -8.00 -7.00 -11.85
C PHE A 304 -8.39 -5.52 -12.05
N GLU A 305 -8.34 -4.74 -10.98
CA GLU A 305 -8.75 -3.33 -10.99
C GLU A 305 -7.57 -2.36 -11.07
N THR A 306 -6.33 -2.80 -10.83
CA THR A 306 -5.10 -1.99 -10.99
C THR A 306 -5.03 -1.24 -12.34
N PRO A 307 -5.52 -1.79 -13.49
CA PRO A 307 -5.58 -1.04 -14.73
C PRO A 307 -6.38 0.27 -14.67
N LEU A 308 -7.34 0.39 -13.75
CA LEU A 308 -8.09 1.63 -13.54
C LEU A 308 -7.16 2.73 -13.00
N SER A 309 -6.38 2.43 -11.96
CA SER A 309 -5.40 3.35 -11.40
C SER A 309 -4.32 3.74 -12.42
N ILE A 310 -3.88 2.80 -13.24
CA ILE A 310 -2.94 3.06 -14.34
C ILE A 310 -3.54 4.06 -15.34
N ALA A 311 -4.79 3.86 -15.73
CA ALA A 311 -5.47 4.75 -16.67
C ALA A 311 -5.65 6.15 -16.08
N GLU A 312 -6.11 6.27 -14.85
CA GLU A 312 -6.32 7.55 -14.16
C GLU A 312 -4.99 8.31 -14.01
N ALA A 313 -3.93 7.61 -13.57
CA ALA A 313 -2.62 8.23 -13.42
C ALA A 313 -2.07 8.77 -14.74
N VAL A 314 -2.16 8.00 -15.82
CA VAL A 314 -1.53 8.35 -17.12
C VAL A 314 -2.42 9.27 -17.96
N LEU A 315 -3.74 9.07 -17.95
CA LEU A 315 -4.65 9.80 -18.85
C LEU A 315 -5.24 11.04 -18.18
N ASP A 316 -5.53 10.96 -16.88
CA ASP A 316 -6.23 12.02 -16.15
C ASP A 316 -5.31 12.78 -15.19
N GLY A 317 -4.11 12.23 -14.89
CA GLY A 317 -3.18 12.82 -13.91
C GLY A 317 -3.75 12.78 -12.48
N GLN A 318 -4.59 11.79 -12.17
CA GLN A 318 -5.26 11.69 -10.88
C GLN A 318 -4.85 10.41 -10.14
N PRO A 319 -4.61 10.49 -8.82
CA PRO A 319 -4.41 9.30 -8.00
C PRO A 319 -5.74 8.63 -7.66
N THR A 320 -5.74 7.31 -7.51
CA THR A 320 -6.84 6.55 -6.89
C THR A 320 -6.86 6.75 -5.37
N ILE A 321 -5.68 6.65 -4.76
CA ILE A 321 -5.47 6.91 -3.33
C ILE A 321 -4.03 7.38 -3.13
N ALA A 322 -3.86 8.53 -2.51
CA ALA A 322 -2.55 9.08 -2.15
C ALA A 322 -2.65 9.91 -0.87
N PRO A 323 -1.61 9.95 -0.03
CA PRO A 323 -1.58 10.81 1.15
C PRO A 323 -1.81 12.30 0.81
N MET A 324 -2.67 12.98 1.58
CA MET A 324 -3.00 14.40 1.39
C MET A 324 -2.10 15.34 2.22
N GLY A 325 -0.79 15.27 2.06
CA GLY A 325 0.16 16.13 2.78
C GLY A 325 0.76 15.46 4.01
N ALA A 326 0.81 16.18 5.16
CA ALA A 326 1.41 15.63 6.38
C ALA A 326 0.63 14.40 6.88
N PRO A 327 1.33 13.33 7.29
CA PRO A 327 0.66 12.14 7.80
C PRO A 327 -0.11 12.44 9.09
N VAL A 328 -1.30 11.85 9.22
CA VAL A 328 -2.14 11.94 10.44
C VAL A 328 -2.05 10.67 11.28
N ALA A 329 -1.65 9.56 10.67
CA ALA A 329 -1.49 8.25 11.29
C ALA A 329 -0.18 7.60 10.89
N GLN A 330 0.29 6.66 11.69
CA GLN A 330 1.36 5.72 11.37
C GLN A 330 1.03 4.34 11.92
N VAL A 331 1.74 3.31 11.45
CA VAL A 331 1.64 1.96 12.02
C VAL A 331 2.83 1.74 12.92
N VAL A 332 2.58 1.52 14.20
CA VAL A 332 3.61 1.33 15.22
C VAL A 332 3.89 -0.15 15.44
N THR A 333 5.10 -0.45 15.90
CA THR A 333 5.59 -1.81 16.13
C THR A 333 5.28 -2.26 17.56
N LEU A 334 4.64 -3.42 17.74
CA LEU A 334 4.43 -4.08 19.04
C LEU A 334 5.15 -5.41 19.07
N ALA A 335 5.73 -5.74 20.21
CA ALA A 335 6.47 -6.98 20.39
C ALA A 335 5.53 -8.19 20.38
N LYS A 336 5.69 -9.16 19.46
CA LYS A 336 4.89 -10.39 19.39
C LYS A 336 5.32 -11.42 20.42
N ARG A 337 6.53 -11.28 20.93
CA ARG A 337 7.17 -12.06 22.01
C ARG A 337 8.02 -11.13 22.86
N ALA A 338 8.45 -11.57 24.03
CA ALA A 338 9.48 -10.85 24.75
C ALA A 338 10.75 -10.72 23.89
N LEU A 339 11.25 -9.50 23.76
CA LEU A 339 12.44 -9.14 23.01
C LEU A 339 13.58 -8.78 23.98
N SER A 340 14.76 -9.30 23.72
CA SER A 340 15.93 -9.09 24.57
C SER A 340 16.91 -8.10 23.93
N MET A 341 17.69 -7.42 24.76
CA MET A 341 18.82 -6.65 24.28
C MET A 341 19.73 -7.52 23.40
N GLY A 342 20.07 -7.02 22.20
CA GLY A 342 20.86 -7.74 21.20
C GLY A 342 20.05 -8.53 20.17
N ASP A 343 18.73 -8.66 20.35
CA ASP A 343 17.88 -9.22 19.29
C ASP A 343 17.90 -8.28 18.07
N VAL A 344 17.98 -8.86 16.87
CA VAL A 344 17.80 -8.15 15.60
C VAL A 344 16.42 -8.48 15.07
N LEU A 345 15.61 -7.46 14.84
CA LEU A 345 14.23 -7.63 14.41
C LEU A 345 14.17 -8.07 12.94
N GLY A 346 13.27 -8.99 12.65
CA GLY A 346 12.88 -9.32 11.29
C GLY A 346 11.93 -8.28 10.70
N GLY A 347 11.58 -8.43 9.42
CA GLY A 347 10.59 -7.58 8.76
C GLY A 347 9.15 -7.94 9.11
N ILE A 348 8.20 -7.21 8.53
CA ILE A 348 6.75 -7.46 8.64
C ILE A 348 6.44 -8.93 8.32
N GLY A 349 5.57 -9.55 9.12
CA GLY A 349 5.17 -10.95 8.94
C GLY A 349 6.16 -11.96 9.49
N THR A 350 7.03 -11.58 10.43
CA THR A 350 7.91 -12.47 11.21
C THR A 350 7.32 -12.83 12.57
N ALA A 351 8.12 -13.50 13.41
CA ALA A 351 7.71 -13.89 14.75
C ALA A 351 8.03 -12.84 15.82
N ASP A 352 8.65 -11.72 15.45
CA ASP A 352 9.19 -10.76 16.40
C ASP A 352 8.18 -9.69 16.81
N HIS A 353 7.42 -9.20 15.84
CA HIS A 353 6.52 -8.07 16.04
C HIS A 353 5.28 -8.13 15.14
N TYR A 354 4.30 -7.31 15.47
CA TYR A 354 3.14 -6.97 14.64
C TYR A 354 2.94 -5.45 14.63
N GLY A 355 2.09 -4.96 13.73
CA GLY A 355 1.86 -3.52 13.56
C GLY A 355 0.44 -3.12 13.94
N GLU A 356 0.29 -1.99 14.65
CA GLU A 356 -0.99 -1.36 14.94
C GLU A 356 -0.99 0.10 14.49
N ILE A 357 -2.06 0.52 13.83
CA ILE A 357 -2.27 1.94 13.48
C ILE A 357 -2.45 2.77 14.75
N ASP A 358 -1.86 3.95 14.77
CA ASP A 358 -2.07 4.93 15.84
C ASP A 358 -2.06 6.35 15.24
N ARG A 359 -2.64 7.32 15.95
CA ARG A 359 -2.53 8.72 15.58
C ARG A 359 -1.07 9.16 15.67
N LEU A 360 -0.60 9.84 14.66
CA LEU A 360 0.80 10.29 14.65
C LEU A 360 1.14 11.17 15.86
N GLN A 361 0.22 12.03 16.29
CA GLN A 361 0.45 12.90 17.45
C GLN A 361 0.70 12.14 18.76
N ASP A 362 0.13 10.93 18.90
CA ASP A 362 0.16 10.13 20.12
C ASP A 362 1.26 9.04 20.07
N SER A 363 1.92 8.89 18.92
CA SER A 363 2.85 7.79 18.64
C SER A 363 4.20 8.23 18.05
N ARG A 364 4.56 9.51 18.14
CA ARG A 364 5.77 10.07 17.50
C ARG A 364 7.08 9.42 17.94
N ASP A 365 7.12 8.95 19.18
CA ASP A 365 8.31 8.32 19.77
C ASP A 365 8.31 6.79 19.58
N LEU A 366 7.27 6.23 18.97
CA LEU A 366 7.16 4.80 18.71
C LEU A 366 7.82 4.43 17.37
N LEU A 367 8.32 3.20 17.30
CA LEU A 367 8.97 2.67 16.11
C LEU A 367 7.93 2.39 15.01
N PRO A 368 7.99 3.04 13.84
CA PRO A 368 7.17 2.66 12.69
C PRO A 368 7.47 1.23 12.24
N VAL A 369 6.44 0.45 11.94
CA VAL A 369 6.59 -0.97 11.60
C VAL A 369 7.45 -1.22 10.35
N GLY A 370 7.45 -0.28 9.40
CA GLY A 370 8.28 -0.36 8.20
C GLY A 370 9.78 -0.16 8.43
N LEU A 371 10.18 0.30 9.64
CA LEU A 371 11.59 0.47 10.02
C LEU A 371 12.10 -0.67 10.90
N ALA A 372 11.26 -1.64 11.25
CA ALA A 372 11.62 -2.69 12.19
C ALA A 372 12.68 -3.66 11.63
N GLU A 373 12.69 -3.91 10.32
CA GLU A 373 13.61 -4.88 9.70
C GLU A 373 15.07 -4.45 9.84
N GLY A 374 15.86 -5.26 10.56
CA GLY A 374 17.27 -5.01 10.82
C GLY A 374 17.55 -4.11 12.03
N ALA A 375 16.52 -3.60 12.71
CA ALA A 375 16.69 -2.83 13.93
C ALA A 375 17.25 -3.71 15.06
N LEU A 376 18.23 -3.19 15.83
CA LEU A 376 18.89 -3.86 16.93
C LEU A 376 18.26 -3.42 18.26
N MET A 377 17.75 -4.39 19.05
CA MET A 377 17.21 -4.10 20.38
C MET A 377 18.31 -3.64 21.34
N THR A 378 18.14 -2.50 21.98
CA THR A 378 19.07 -1.92 22.97
C THR A 378 18.68 -2.24 24.40
N ARG A 379 17.44 -2.64 24.66
CA ARG A 379 16.91 -3.04 25.96
C ARG A 379 15.85 -4.13 25.82
N PHE A 380 15.40 -4.65 26.95
CA PHE A 380 14.34 -5.64 27.02
C PHE A 380 12.96 -4.97 26.86
N VAL A 381 12.06 -5.61 26.09
CA VAL A 381 10.66 -5.21 25.91
C VAL A 381 9.78 -6.44 26.10
N GLU A 382 8.73 -6.32 26.90
CA GLU A 382 7.76 -7.39 27.14
C GLU A 382 6.91 -7.64 25.89
N GLN A 383 6.26 -8.82 25.86
CA GLN A 383 5.27 -9.13 24.84
C GLN A 383 4.10 -8.13 24.90
N ASP A 384 3.57 -7.76 23.73
CA ASP A 384 2.47 -6.82 23.51
C ASP A 384 2.77 -5.35 23.92
N GLU A 385 4.01 -5.05 24.31
CA GLU A 385 4.42 -3.67 24.51
C GLU A 385 4.83 -3.02 23.17
N PRO A 386 4.49 -1.74 22.96
CA PRO A 386 4.97 -0.99 21.81
C PRO A 386 6.47 -0.70 21.94
N LEU A 387 7.19 -0.83 20.82
CA LEU A 387 8.58 -0.45 20.74
C LEU A 387 8.70 1.07 20.53
N THR A 388 9.58 1.69 21.31
CA THR A 388 9.96 3.09 21.13
C THR A 388 11.24 3.21 20.30
N LEU A 389 11.51 4.38 19.76
CA LEU A 389 12.77 4.68 19.08
C LEU A 389 13.99 4.58 20.03
N ASP A 390 13.78 4.72 21.36
CA ASP A 390 14.83 4.56 22.38
C ASP A 390 15.13 3.07 22.69
N ASP A 391 14.25 2.16 22.31
CA ASP A 391 14.42 0.70 22.52
C ASP A 391 15.32 0.04 21.49
N ILE A 392 15.65 0.77 20.40
CA ILE A 392 16.31 0.19 19.25
C ILE A 392 17.45 1.07 18.74
N GLU A 393 18.35 0.45 17.99
CA GLU A 393 19.33 1.12 17.13
C GLU A 393 18.97 0.84 15.67
N LEU A 394 18.64 1.90 14.93
CA LEU A 394 18.37 1.84 13.49
C LEU A 394 19.68 1.89 12.71
N ASN A 395 19.70 1.16 11.59
CA ASN A 395 20.79 1.34 10.63
C ASN A 395 20.56 2.60 9.79
N GLU A 396 21.23 3.69 10.14
CA GLU A 396 21.11 5.00 9.49
C GLU A 396 21.55 5.00 8.01
N ASP A 397 22.23 3.96 7.55
CA ASP A 397 22.61 3.83 6.14
C ASP A 397 21.49 3.25 5.28
N GLN A 398 20.46 2.65 5.89
CA GLN A 398 19.31 2.12 5.14
C GLN A 398 18.53 3.24 4.46
N PRO A 399 18.19 3.11 3.16
CA PRO A 399 17.37 4.08 2.42
C PRO A 399 16.04 4.38 3.09
N ILE A 400 15.36 3.36 3.60
CA ILE A 400 14.05 3.57 4.23
C ILE A 400 14.14 4.42 5.49
N VAL A 401 15.21 4.27 6.28
CA VAL A 401 15.47 5.09 7.47
C VAL A 401 15.77 6.54 7.06
N LYS A 402 16.61 6.74 6.04
CA LYS A 402 16.90 8.06 5.48
C LYS A 402 15.65 8.77 4.96
N LEU A 403 14.80 8.05 4.20
CA LEU A 403 13.55 8.59 3.65
C LEU A 403 12.55 8.93 4.76
N TRP A 404 12.40 8.06 5.75
CA TRP A 404 11.53 8.33 6.88
C TRP A 404 11.99 9.57 7.68
N ARG A 405 13.29 9.73 7.93
CA ARG A 405 13.82 10.94 8.57
C ARG A 405 13.58 12.19 7.73
N ALA A 406 13.79 12.09 6.42
CA ALA A 406 13.50 13.20 5.51
C ALA A 406 12.02 13.59 5.54
N GLN A 407 11.11 12.61 5.56
CA GLN A 407 9.67 12.85 5.73
C GLN A 407 9.37 13.56 7.05
N HIS A 408 9.97 13.08 8.14
CA HIS A 408 9.76 13.65 9.46
C HIS A 408 10.23 15.12 9.54
N GLU A 409 11.41 15.43 8.97
CA GLU A 409 11.90 16.81 8.88
C GLU A 409 11.03 17.66 7.95
N MET A 410 10.62 17.13 6.81
CA MET A 410 9.78 17.83 5.84
C MET A 410 8.47 18.34 6.46
N PHE A 411 7.83 17.56 7.32
CA PHE A 411 6.55 17.90 7.94
C PHE A 411 6.66 18.50 9.35
N ARG A 412 7.87 18.81 9.85
CA ARG A 412 8.08 19.49 11.15
C ARG A 412 7.75 20.97 11.13
N GLY A 413 7.90 21.64 9.99
CA GLY A 413 7.73 23.09 9.85
C GLY A 413 6.35 23.47 9.30
N GLU A 414 6.05 24.78 9.32
CA GLU A 414 4.83 25.32 8.72
C GLU A 414 4.81 25.19 7.17
N GLN A 415 5.98 25.01 6.57
CA GLN A 415 6.12 24.75 5.13
C GLN A 415 6.94 23.48 4.93
N ALA A 416 6.34 22.53 4.21
CA ALA A 416 7.03 21.30 3.83
C ALA A 416 8.26 21.64 2.97
N HIS A 417 9.45 21.29 3.45
CA HIS A 417 10.70 21.47 2.72
C HIS A 417 11.36 20.12 2.50
N MET A 418 11.49 19.73 1.23
CA MET A 418 12.08 18.46 0.83
C MET A 418 13.59 18.58 0.70
N ASP A 419 14.34 17.70 1.34
CA ASP A 419 15.80 17.60 1.16
C ASP A 419 16.12 16.88 -0.17
N GLN A 420 16.13 17.65 -1.25
CA GLN A 420 16.42 17.14 -2.58
C GLN A 420 17.83 16.49 -2.66
N SER A 421 18.81 17.02 -1.94
CA SER A 421 20.20 16.49 -1.96
C SER A 421 20.27 15.08 -1.38
N LEU A 422 19.51 14.80 -0.33
CA LEU A 422 19.41 13.46 0.25
C LEU A 422 18.78 12.48 -0.74
N LEU A 423 17.67 12.89 -1.38
CA LEU A 423 16.95 12.05 -2.35
C LEU A 423 17.82 11.75 -3.58
N ASP A 424 18.50 12.76 -4.12
CA ASP A 424 19.45 12.60 -5.23
C ASP A 424 20.60 11.65 -4.85
N GLY A 425 21.06 11.69 -3.60
CA GLY A 425 22.07 10.78 -3.09
C GLY A 425 21.60 9.33 -3.08
N ILE A 426 20.37 9.06 -2.62
CA ILE A 426 19.77 7.72 -2.63
C ILE A 426 19.61 7.23 -4.09
N ILE A 427 19.06 8.06 -4.97
CA ILE A 427 18.87 7.72 -6.39
C ILE A 427 20.23 7.37 -7.04
N ALA A 428 21.25 8.18 -6.81
CA ALA A 428 22.58 7.96 -7.39
C ALA A 428 23.23 6.65 -6.91
N GLU A 429 23.08 6.32 -5.62
CA GLU A 429 23.57 5.05 -5.05
C GLU A 429 22.93 3.84 -5.74
N TYR A 430 21.64 3.88 -5.95
CA TYR A 430 20.88 2.74 -6.51
C TYR A 430 20.90 2.68 -8.04
N SER A 431 21.12 3.80 -8.73
CA SER A 431 21.22 3.86 -10.20
C SER A 431 22.45 3.14 -10.76
N GLN A 432 23.46 2.89 -9.94
CA GLN A 432 24.67 2.15 -10.33
C GLN A 432 24.56 0.62 -10.15
N GLY A 433 23.41 0.15 -9.70
CA GLY A 433 23.19 -1.23 -9.29
C GLY A 433 23.69 -1.53 -7.88
N PRO A 434 23.29 -2.66 -7.27
CA PRO A 434 23.73 -2.99 -5.93
C PRO A 434 25.24 -3.10 -5.92
N VAL A 435 25.88 -2.24 -5.14
CA VAL A 435 27.23 -2.54 -4.65
C VAL A 435 27.10 -3.87 -3.93
N ALA A 436 27.74 -4.93 -4.46
CA ALA A 436 27.71 -6.26 -3.87
C ALA A 436 28.07 -6.13 -2.37
N ARG A 437 27.08 -6.22 -1.51
CA ARG A 437 27.21 -6.32 -0.06
C ARG A 437 27.15 -7.76 0.38
#